data_5af2d001c23fa0b93cb682aa204fd269
#
_entry.id   5af2d001c23fa0b93cb682aa204fd269
#
_cell.length_a   1.000
_cell.length_b   1.000
_cell.length_c   1.000
_cell.angle_alpha   90.00
_cell.angle_beta   90.00
_cell.angle_gamma   90.00
#
_symmetry.space_group_name_H-M   'P 1'
#
loop_
_entity.id
_entity.type
_entity.pdbx_description
1 polymer ?
#
loop_
_entity_poly.entity_id
_entity_poly.type
_entity_poly.pdbx_seq_one_letter_code
_entity_poly.pdbx_strand_id
1 'polypeptide(L)'
;MNNTTSYSTLLAGVTGSGKSFAADKIIQHLIHEENALLVLIDPKKVEQREYRLNPATLWYADDEDKIYETFCKVHDMMLSRLDAIPEGEKVSSEPHTFVCVDEMAFLMQSSKKRDYVKMIGDIAIMGRAAHIHLVLCTQVCTQDVIPAVIRDNVANIVCLRQRDAGKYRYLLGSAPGRLPLIGYAYVLTPNMDRPEKVKTEDIWNVIQ
;
A
#
# COMPACT_ATOMS: atom_id res chain seq x y z
N MET A 1 -13.14 -3.11 11.38
CA MET A 1 -12.17 -1.99 11.18
C MET A 1 -12.72 -0.69 11.72
N ASN A 2 -11.85 0.23 12.16
CA ASN A 2 -12.29 1.55 12.62
C ASN A 2 -12.50 2.47 11.40
N ASN A 3 -13.70 3.03 11.21
CA ASN A 3 -14.07 3.83 10.04
C ASN A 3 -13.26 5.13 9.86
N THR A 4 -12.49 5.55 10.85
CA THR A 4 -11.67 6.78 10.78
C THR A 4 -10.18 6.51 10.55
N THR A 5 -9.74 5.26 10.58
CA THR A 5 -8.32 4.89 10.44
C THR A 5 -7.94 4.75 8.96
N SER A 6 -6.79 5.27 8.58
CA SER A 6 -6.20 5.00 7.26
C SER A 6 -5.27 3.79 7.37
N TYR A 7 -5.54 2.79 6.56
CA TYR A 7 -4.72 1.58 6.46
C TYR A 7 -3.71 1.64 5.31
N SER A 8 -3.64 2.77 4.59
CA SER A 8 -2.69 2.92 3.48
C SER A 8 -1.26 2.72 3.95
N THR A 9 -0.57 1.77 3.36
CA THR A 9 0.74 1.27 3.81
C THR A 9 1.72 1.22 2.65
N LEU A 10 2.91 1.73 2.85
CA LEU A 10 4.05 1.61 1.94
C LEU A 10 5.05 0.60 2.52
N LEU A 11 5.27 -0.52 1.81
CA LEU A 11 6.26 -1.55 2.14
C LEU A 11 7.47 -1.42 1.24
N ALA A 12 8.63 -1.11 1.80
CA ALA A 12 9.85 -0.94 1.02
C ALA A 12 11.00 -1.79 1.57
N GLY A 13 11.70 -2.51 0.68
CA GLY A 13 12.81 -3.36 1.09
C GLY A 13 13.54 -3.98 -0.09
N VAL A 14 14.84 -4.21 0.07
CA VAL A 14 15.66 -4.86 -0.96
C VAL A 14 15.22 -6.30 -1.23
N THR A 15 15.61 -6.84 -2.38
CA THR A 15 15.36 -8.24 -2.73
C THR A 15 15.85 -9.17 -1.61
N GLY A 16 15.01 -10.14 -1.24
CA GLY A 16 15.31 -11.10 -0.16
C GLY A 16 15.16 -10.54 1.26
N SER A 17 14.62 -9.33 1.44
CA SER A 17 14.39 -8.75 2.78
C SER A 17 13.14 -9.25 3.50
N GLY A 18 12.34 -10.12 2.86
CA GLY A 18 11.06 -10.59 3.39
C GLY A 18 9.86 -9.70 3.03
N LYS A 19 10.00 -8.80 2.04
CA LYS A 19 8.92 -7.89 1.61
C LYS A 19 7.67 -8.66 1.17
N SER A 20 7.81 -9.66 0.29
CA SER A 20 6.69 -10.50 -0.17
C SER A 20 6.01 -11.23 0.99
N PHE A 21 6.78 -11.76 1.95
CA PHE A 21 6.23 -12.36 3.16
C PHE A 21 5.41 -11.36 3.99
N ALA A 22 5.93 -10.14 4.20
CA ALA A 22 5.22 -9.10 4.94
C ALA A 22 3.93 -8.65 4.21
N ALA A 23 3.99 -8.48 2.89
CA ALA A 23 2.82 -8.15 2.07
C ALA A 23 1.76 -9.26 2.10
N ASP A 24 2.21 -10.52 1.99
CA ASP A 24 1.37 -11.71 2.07
C ASP A 24 0.63 -11.78 3.42
N LYS A 25 1.33 -11.54 4.54
CA LYS A 25 0.69 -11.48 5.87
C LYS A 25 -0.40 -10.39 5.95
N ILE A 26 -0.17 -9.23 5.36
CA ILE A 26 -1.20 -8.18 5.29
C ILE A 26 -2.40 -8.67 4.48
N ILE A 27 -2.18 -9.23 3.28
CA ILE A 27 -3.26 -9.75 2.43
C ILE A 27 -4.04 -10.85 3.15
N GLN A 28 -3.35 -11.80 3.80
CA GLN A 28 -3.99 -12.87 4.59
C GLN A 28 -4.90 -12.33 5.69
N HIS A 29 -4.49 -11.27 6.40
CA HIS A 29 -5.36 -10.62 7.37
C HIS A 29 -6.57 -9.96 6.71
N LEU A 30 -6.36 -9.25 5.60
CA LEU A 30 -7.43 -8.55 4.89
C LEU A 30 -8.52 -9.49 4.35
N ILE A 31 -8.17 -10.68 3.85
CA ILE A 31 -9.16 -11.65 3.35
C ILE A 31 -10.03 -12.27 4.46
N HIS A 32 -9.60 -12.17 5.72
CA HIS A 32 -10.36 -12.62 6.88
C HIS A 32 -11.16 -11.51 7.57
N GLU A 33 -10.97 -10.26 7.16
CA GLU A 33 -11.74 -9.13 7.67
C GLU A 33 -13.12 -9.07 7.01
N GLU A 34 -14.14 -8.87 7.81
CA GLU A 34 -15.50 -8.68 7.31
C GLU A 34 -15.57 -7.41 6.43
N ASN A 35 -16.19 -7.55 5.27
CA ASN A 35 -16.39 -6.45 4.32
C ASN A 35 -15.09 -5.80 3.77
N ALA A 36 -13.97 -6.52 3.73
CA ALA A 36 -12.79 -6.07 3.01
C ALA A 36 -12.80 -6.59 1.56
N LEU A 37 -12.52 -5.71 0.60
CA LEU A 37 -12.36 -6.04 -0.82
C LEU A 37 -10.92 -5.81 -1.24
N LEU A 38 -10.40 -6.69 -2.09
CA LEU A 38 -9.04 -6.62 -2.61
C LEU A 38 -9.03 -6.27 -4.10
N VAL A 39 -8.16 -5.35 -4.46
CA VAL A 39 -7.75 -5.08 -5.84
C VAL A 39 -6.27 -5.42 -5.94
N LEU A 40 -5.93 -6.44 -6.70
CA LEU A 40 -4.58 -7.00 -6.76
C LEU A 40 -3.89 -6.60 -8.05
N ILE A 41 -2.73 -5.95 -7.92
CA ILE A 41 -1.89 -5.49 -9.04
C ILE A 41 -0.58 -6.26 -8.97
N ASP A 42 -0.48 -7.31 -9.81
CA ASP A 42 0.63 -8.28 -9.81
C ASP A 42 1.34 -8.33 -11.17
N PRO A 43 2.13 -7.32 -11.53
CA PRO A 43 2.81 -7.25 -12.82
C PRO A 43 3.81 -8.38 -13.05
N LYS A 44 4.28 -9.04 -12.00
CA LYS A 44 5.19 -10.19 -12.07
C LYS A 44 4.45 -11.51 -12.25
N LYS A 45 3.14 -11.56 -12.01
CA LYS A 45 2.27 -12.75 -12.11
C LYS A 45 2.64 -13.88 -11.15
N VAL A 46 3.21 -13.55 -9.99
CA VAL A 46 3.76 -14.53 -9.04
C VAL A 46 3.24 -14.32 -7.63
N GLU A 47 3.41 -13.10 -7.09
CA GLU A 47 3.31 -12.87 -5.64
C GLU A 47 1.85 -12.86 -5.12
N GLN A 48 0.90 -12.41 -5.94
CA GLN A 48 -0.51 -12.28 -5.54
C GLN A 48 -1.44 -13.25 -6.32
N ARG A 49 -0.86 -14.10 -7.15
CA ARG A 49 -1.62 -14.98 -8.05
C ARG A 49 -2.53 -15.96 -7.32
N GLU A 50 -2.12 -16.44 -6.16
CA GLU A 50 -2.90 -17.38 -5.36
C GLU A 50 -4.22 -16.78 -4.86
N TYR A 51 -4.26 -15.45 -4.65
CA TYR A 51 -5.46 -14.74 -4.19
C TYR A 51 -6.43 -14.36 -5.31
N ARG A 52 -6.09 -14.62 -6.58
CA ARG A 52 -6.89 -14.21 -7.75
C ARG A 52 -8.35 -14.69 -7.71
N LEU A 53 -8.59 -15.89 -7.19
CA LEU A 53 -9.91 -16.49 -7.11
C LEU A 53 -10.52 -16.42 -5.70
N ASN A 54 -9.91 -15.67 -4.78
CA ASN A 54 -10.46 -15.48 -3.46
C ASN A 54 -11.74 -14.64 -3.55
N PRO A 55 -12.82 -14.99 -2.81
CA PRO A 55 -14.07 -14.23 -2.82
C PRO A 55 -13.94 -12.76 -2.46
N ALA A 56 -12.95 -12.37 -1.65
CA ALA A 56 -12.64 -10.97 -1.33
C ALA A 56 -11.99 -10.22 -2.49
N THR A 57 -11.47 -10.90 -3.53
CA THR A 57 -10.79 -10.25 -4.66
C THR A 57 -11.81 -9.72 -5.67
N LEU A 58 -11.94 -8.40 -5.70
CA LEU A 58 -12.78 -7.68 -6.62
C LEU A 58 -12.19 -7.65 -8.04
N TRP A 59 -10.88 -7.30 -8.13
CA TRP A 59 -10.14 -7.24 -9.39
C TRP A 59 -8.72 -7.76 -9.23
N TYR A 60 -8.24 -8.46 -10.27
CA TYR A 60 -6.85 -8.90 -10.41
C TYR A 60 -6.30 -8.45 -11.76
N ALA A 61 -5.20 -7.70 -11.76
CA ALA A 61 -4.57 -7.16 -12.94
C ALA A 61 -3.08 -7.53 -12.99
N ASP A 62 -2.65 -8.12 -14.11
CA ASP A 62 -1.33 -8.74 -14.30
C ASP A 62 -0.64 -8.35 -15.62
N ASP A 63 -1.23 -7.49 -16.41
CA ASP A 63 -0.63 -6.87 -17.59
C ASP A 63 -0.85 -5.35 -17.61
N GLU A 64 -0.05 -4.63 -18.39
CA GLU A 64 0.02 -3.17 -18.34
C GLU A 64 -1.33 -2.50 -18.63
N ASP A 65 -2.09 -3.01 -19.61
CA ASP A 65 -3.37 -2.41 -19.97
C ASP A 65 -4.43 -2.68 -18.92
N LYS A 66 -4.54 -3.91 -18.42
CA LYS A 66 -5.46 -4.24 -17.32
C LYS A 66 -5.11 -3.49 -16.04
N ILE A 67 -3.81 -3.32 -15.73
CA ILE A 67 -3.37 -2.56 -14.57
C ILE A 67 -3.85 -1.11 -14.68
N TYR A 68 -3.66 -0.48 -15.85
CA TYR A 68 -4.12 0.88 -16.07
C TYR A 68 -5.64 1.02 -15.96
N GLU A 69 -6.39 0.16 -16.65
CA GLU A 69 -7.85 0.13 -16.55
C GLU A 69 -8.35 -0.08 -15.10
N THR A 70 -7.65 -0.94 -14.35
CA THR A 70 -8.00 -1.19 -12.94
C THR A 70 -7.77 0.05 -12.08
N PHE A 71 -6.66 0.77 -12.29
CA PHE A 71 -6.45 2.05 -11.58
C PHE A 71 -7.49 3.10 -11.94
N CYS A 72 -7.90 3.20 -13.21
CA CYS A 72 -9.00 4.08 -13.62
C CYS A 72 -10.30 3.71 -12.87
N LYS A 73 -10.66 2.42 -12.84
CA LYS A 73 -11.87 1.94 -12.12
C LYS A 73 -11.82 2.22 -10.63
N VAL A 74 -10.65 2.05 -9.97
CA VAL A 74 -10.49 2.36 -8.55
C VAL A 74 -10.63 3.86 -8.30
N HIS A 75 -10.03 4.67 -9.15
CA HIS A 75 -10.10 6.14 -9.04
C HIS A 75 -11.55 6.63 -9.21
N ASP A 76 -12.27 6.14 -10.22
CA ASP A 76 -13.67 6.47 -10.45
C ASP A 76 -14.56 5.97 -9.28
N MET A 77 -14.29 4.77 -8.75
CA MET A 77 -14.95 4.26 -7.56
C MET A 77 -14.74 5.19 -6.36
N MET A 78 -13.51 5.68 -6.15
CA MET A 78 -13.21 6.64 -5.08
C MET A 78 -14.04 7.91 -5.21
N LEU A 79 -14.06 8.52 -6.39
CA LEU A 79 -14.83 9.74 -6.64
C LEU A 79 -16.32 9.51 -6.42
N SER A 80 -16.88 8.42 -6.96
CA SER A 80 -18.28 8.05 -6.77
C SER A 80 -18.65 7.86 -5.30
N ARG A 81 -17.77 7.21 -4.51
CA ARG A 81 -18.00 7.01 -3.07
C ARG A 81 -17.92 8.33 -2.29
N LEU A 82 -17.02 9.25 -2.66
CA LEU A 82 -16.92 10.57 -2.04
C LEU A 82 -18.18 11.39 -2.31
N ASP A 83 -18.69 11.38 -3.55
CA ASP A 83 -19.90 12.10 -3.94
C ASP A 83 -21.17 11.54 -3.26
N ALA A 84 -21.14 10.26 -2.90
CA ALA A 84 -22.25 9.58 -2.23
C ALA A 84 -22.25 9.71 -0.70
N ILE A 85 -21.24 10.36 -0.08
CA ILE A 85 -21.22 10.57 1.37
C ILE A 85 -22.38 11.50 1.77
N PRO A 86 -23.27 11.06 2.69
CA PRO A 86 -24.40 11.88 3.11
C PRO A 86 -23.95 13.16 3.82
N GLU A 87 -24.78 14.21 3.73
CA GLU A 87 -24.53 15.45 4.46
C GLU A 87 -24.47 15.19 5.98
N GLY A 88 -23.40 15.68 6.59
CA GLY A 88 -23.11 15.48 8.02
C GLY A 88 -22.20 14.27 8.32
N GLU A 89 -22.03 13.35 7.38
CA GLU A 89 -21.07 12.24 7.48
C GLU A 89 -19.68 12.67 6.96
N LYS A 90 -18.64 11.94 7.37
CA LYS A 90 -17.24 12.24 7.00
C LYS A 90 -16.58 11.14 6.18
N VAL A 91 -17.19 9.97 6.14
CA VAL A 91 -16.65 8.78 5.48
C VAL A 91 -17.77 7.99 4.79
N SER A 92 -17.42 7.24 3.78
CA SER A 92 -18.31 6.33 3.08
C SER A 92 -18.83 5.21 3.99
N SER A 93 -20.00 4.67 3.69
CA SER A 93 -20.52 3.44 4.30
C SER A 93 -20.16 2.17 3.52
N GLU A 94 -19.49 2.34 2.37
CA GLU A 94 -19.10 1.23 1.51
C GLU A 94 -18.00 0.35 2.14
N PRO A 95 -17.87 -0.92 1.72
CA PRO A 95 -16.80 -1.80 2.19
C PRO A 95 -15.41 -1.23 1.99
N HIS A 96 -14.50 -1.49 2.93
CA HIS A 96 -13.09 -1.14 2.76
C HIS A 96 -12.48 -1.86 1.55
N THR A 97 -11.85 -1.11 0.66
CA THR A 97 -11.20 -1.63 -0.54
C THR A 97 -9.69 -1.39 -0.47
N PHE A 98 -8.91 -2.45 -0.59
CA PHE A 98 -7.45 -2.41 -0.51
C PHE A 98 -6.83 -2.65 -1.89
N VAL A 99 -6.10 -1.67 -2.39
CA VAL A 99 -5.37 -1.74 -3.66
C VAL A 99 -3.94 -2.18 -3.35
N CYS A 100 -3.67 -3.47 -3.57
CA CYS A 100 -2.38 -4.09 -3.27
C CYS A 100 -1.51 -4.13 -4.53
N VAL A 101 -0.42 -3.37 -4.52
CA VAL A 101 0.54 -3.27 -5.63
C VAL A 101 1.82 -4.00 -5.25
N ASP A 102 2.16 -5.09 -5.95
CA ASP A 102 3.39 -5.86 -5.66
C ASP A 102 4.68 -5.11 -5.95
N GLU A 103 4.71 -4.31 -7.01
CA GLU A 103 5.93 -3.56 -7.37
C GLU A 103 5.61 -2.19 -7.99
N MET A 104 5.74 -1.12 -7.21
CA MET A 104 5.56 0.25 -7.70
C MET A 104 6.54 0.64 -8.81
N ALA A 105 7.77 0.11 -8.79
CA ALA A 105 8.77 0.44 -9.80
C ALA A 105 8.30 0.09 -11.21
N PHE A 106 7.45 -0.94 -11.37
CA PHE A 106 6.84 -1.27 -12.65
C PHE A 106 5.95 -0.13 -13.17
N LEU A 107 5.08 0.40 -12.32
CA LEU A 107 4.18 1.50 -12.69
C LEU A 107 4.95 2.76 -13.05
N MET A 108 6.04 3.02 -12.33
CA MET A 108 6.85 4.23 -12.50
C MET A 108 7.79 4.18 -13.73
N GLN A 109 7.92 3.01 -14.37
CA GLN A 109 8.64 2.83 -15.65
C GLN A 109 7.71 2.86 -16.87
N SER A 110 6.39 2.80 -16.67
CA SER A 110 5.39 2.87 -17.73
C SER A 110 5.36 4.23 -18.41
N SER A 111 4.96 4.26 -19.68
CA SER A 111 4.60 5.49 -20.40
C SER A 111 3.46 6.27 -19.74
N LYS A 112 2.61 5.57 -18.96
CA LYS A 112 1.48 6.12 -18.19
C LYS A 112 1.86 6.57 -16.77
N LYS A 113 3.16 6.70 -16.46
CA LYS A 113 3.68 7.09 -15.13
C LYS A 113 2.97 8.29 -14.52
N ARG A 114 2.70 9.34 -15.30
CA ARG A 114 2.07 10.57 -14.80
C ARG A 114 0.66 10.30 -14.27
N ASP A 115 -0.09 9.48 -14.98
CA ASP A 115 -1.46 9.11 -14.60
C ASP A 115 -1.45 8.24 -13.34
N TYR A 116 -0.54 7.26 -13.25
CA TYR A 116 -0.36 6.48 -12.03
C TYR A 116 -0.01 7.34 -10.82
N VAL A 117 0.95 8.27 -10.95
CA VAL A 117 1.32 9.18 -9.85
C VAL A 117 0.12 10.01 -9.42
N LYS A 118 -0.70 10.51 -10.37
CA LYS A 118 -1.91 11.26 -10.06
C LYS A 118 -2.92 10.38 -9.33
N MET A 119 -3.33 9.25 -9.90
CA MET A 119 -4.38 8.39 -9.33
C MET A 119 -3.97 7.85 -7.95
N ILE A 120 -2.74 7.36 -7.79
CA ILE A 120 -2.23 6.84 -6.51
C ILE A 120 -2.11 8.00 -5.49
N GLY A 121 -1.68 9.19 -5.92
CA GLY A 121 -1.61 10.37 -5.07
C GLY A 121 -3.00 10.81 -4.60
N ASP A 122 -3.98 10.87 -5.48
CA ASP A 122 -5.37 11.19 -5.15
C ASP A 122 -5.95 10.17 -4.12
N ILE A 123 -5.69 8.88 -4.33
CA ILE A 123 -6.12 7.83 -3.38
C ILE A 123 -5.40 7.97 -2.04
N ALA A 124 -4.10 8.27 -2.03
CA ALA A 124 -3.35 8.49 -0.78
C ALA A 124 -3.92 9.65 0.04
N ILE A 125 -4.37 10.73 -0.64
CA ILE A 125 -4.92 11.94 0.00
C ILE A 125 -6.37 11.75 0.43
N MET A 126 -7.22 11.22 -0.46
CA MET A 126 -8.68 11.20 -0.29
C MET A 126 -9.27 9.84 0.01
N GLY A 127 -8.53 8.75 -0.26
CA GLY A 127 -9.04 7.38 -0.20
C GLY A 127 -9.61 6.98 1.15
N ARG A 128 -9.06 7.52 2.27
CA ARG A 128 -9.58 7.23 3.61
C ARG A 128 -11.08 7.54 3.73
N ALA A 129 -11.53 8.68 3.24
CA ALA A 129 -12.94 9.06 3.31
C ALA A 129 -13.82 8.16 2.41
N ALA A 130 -13.28 7.65 1.32
CA ALA A 130 -13.96 6.72 0.41
C ALA A 130 -13.82 5.24 0.82
N HIS A 131 -13.20 4.91 1.95
CA HIS A 131 -12.82 3.55 2.36
C HIS A 131 -11.98 2.81 1.30
N ILE A 132 -11.07 3.54 0.62
CA ILE A 132 -10.11 2.98 -0.32
C ILE A 132 -8.69 3.19 0.23
N HIS A 133 -7.95 2.12 0.35
CA HIS A 133 -6.62 2.08 0.97
C HIS A 133 -5.59 1.49 0.02
N LEU A 134 -4.34 1.93 0.15
CA LEU A 134 -3.22 1.47 -0.65
C LEU A 134 -2.33 0.52 0.16
N VAL A 135 -1.92 -0.59 -0.43
CA VAL A 135 -0.83 -1.44 0.06
C VAL A 135 0.23 -1.47 -1.04
N LEU A 136 1.19 -0.56 -0.96
CA LEU A 136 2.17 -0.31 -2.00
C LEU A 136 3.49 -1.00 -1.67
N CYS A 137 3.95 -1.91 -2.51
CA CYS A 137 5.23 -2.58 -2.33
C CYS A 137 6.27 -2.10 -3.35
N THR A 138 7.53 -1.97 -2.92
CA THR A 138 8.64 -1.68 -3.83
C THR A 138 9.98 -2.14 -3.28
N GLN A 139 10.89 -2.50 -4.19
CA GLN A 139 12.30 -2.75 -3.89
C GLN A 139 13.16 -1.50 -4.08
N VAL A 140 12.64 -0.48 -4.75
CA VAL A 140 13.38 0.71 -5.14
C VAL A 140 12.91 1.93 -4.34
N CYS A 141 13.74 2.38 -3.41
CA CYS A 141 13.45 3.53 -2.54
C CYS A 141 14.12 4.80 -3.08
N THR A 142 13.52 5.37 -4.12
CA THR A 142 13.94 6.65 -4.73
C THR A 142 12.73 7.54 -4.95
N GLN A 143 12.94 8.85 -5.06
CA GLN A 143 11.88 9.82 -5.33
C GLN A 143 11.15 9.55 -6.65
N ASP A 144 11.84 8.98 -7.65
CA ASP A 144 11.24 8.63 -8.94
C ASP A 144 10.23 7.47 -8.84
N VAL A 145 10.41 6.57 -7.87
CA VAL A 145 9.55 5.40 -7.65
C VAL A 145 8.53 5.66 -6.55
N ILE A 146 8.91 6.39 -5.52
CA ILE A 146 8.04 6.80 -4.41
C ILE A 146 8.00 8.33 -4.38
N PRO A 147 7.18 8.99 -5.22
CA PRO A 147 7.02 10.44 -5.18
C PRO A 147 6.57 10.95 -3.82
N ALA A 148 6.98 12.18 -3.46
CA ALA A 148 6.64 12.77 -2.16
C ALA A 148 5.13 12.82 -1.92
N VAL A 149 4.34 13.12 -2.96
CA VAL A 149 2.86 13.15 -2.87
C VAL A 149 2.27 11.81 -2.42
N ILE A 150 2.92 10.68 -2.71
CA ILE A 150 2.49 9.35 -2.25
C ILE A 150 3.07 9.09 -0.86
N ARG A 151 4.39 9.23 -0.69
CA ARG A 151 5.10 8.94 0.56
C ARG A 151 4.52 9.70 1.76
N ASP A 152 4.24 10.98 1.57
CA ASP A 152 3.85 11.89 2.66
C ASP A 152 2.35 11.78 3.00
N ASN A 153 1.57 11.06 2.20
CA ASN A 153 0.13 10.85 2.40
C ASN A 153 -0.28 9.40 2.71
N VAL A 154 0.64 8.42 2.61
CA VAL A 154 0.37 7.08 3.16
C VAL A 154 0.50 7.12 4.68
N ALA A 155 -0.43 6.46 5.37
CA ALA A 155 -0.45 6.48 6.84
C ALA A 155 0.70 5.69 7.46
N ASN A 156 1.03 4.54 6.89
CA ASN A 156 1.98 3.62 7.48
C ASN A 156 3.16 3.40 6.53
N ILE A 157 4.38 3.46 7.08
CA ILE A 157 5.61 3.12 6.35
C ILE A 157 6.24 1.90 7.02
N VAL A 158 6.36 0.82 6.27
CA VAL A 158 7.04 -0.42 6.65
C VAL A 158 8.34 -0.51 5.87
N CYS A 159 9.45 -0.25 6.54
CA CYS A 159 10.77 -0.23 5.95
C CYS A 159 11.54 -1.48 6.37
N LEU A 160 11.60 -2.48 5.51
CA LEU A 160 12.46 -3.65 5.68
C LEU A 160 13.92 -3.26 5.40
N ARG A 161 14.84 -4.23 5.42
CA ARG A 161 16.25 -3.96 5.19
C ARG A 161 16.51 -3.16 3.91
N GLN A 162 17.29 -2.11 4.06
CA GLN A 162 17.80 -1.28 2.96
C GLN A 162 19.31 -1.47 2.76
N ARG A 163 19.81 -1.05 1.59
CA ARG A 163 21.26 -1.13 1.27
C ARG A 163 22.06 -0.12 2.05
N ASP A 164 21.56 1.08 2.24
CA ASP A 164 22.25 2.21 2.85
C ASP A 164 21.34 3.07 3.75
N ALA A 165 21.96 3.90 4.58
CA ALA A 165 21.28 4.78 5.52
C ALA A 165 20.43 5.89 4.84
N GLY A 166 20.77 6.28 3.61
CA GLY A 166 20.02 7.29 2.85
C GLY A 166 18.62 6.83 2.54
N LYS A 167 18.44 5.53 2.24
CA LYS A 167 17.13 4.93 1.98
C LYS A 167 16.23 4.93 3.22
N TYR A 168 16.79 4.62 4.39
CA TYR A 168 16.05 4.75 5.66
C TYR A 168 15.63 6.20 5.92
N ARG A 169 16.55 7.18 5.75
CA ARG A 169 16.21 8.61 5.93
C ARG A 169 15.13 9.06 4.96
N TYR A 170 15.18 8.60 3.71
CA TYR A 170 14.18 8.95 2.72
C TYR A 170 12.77 8.49 3.13
N LEU A 171 12.65 7.27 3.65
CA LEU A 171 11.37 6.67 4.02
C LEU A 171 10.87 7.09 5.40
N LEU A 172 11.78 7.11 6.38
CA LEU A 172 11.45 7.22 7.80
C LEU A 172 11.82 8.58 8.42
N GLY A 173 12.40 9.49 7.63
CA GLY A 173 12.97 10.74 8.16
C GLY A 173 14.24 10.55 8.98
N SER A 174 14.58 9.31 9.34
CA SER A 174 15.73 8.96 10.18
C SER A 174 16.42 7.68 9.70
N ALA A 175 17.61 7.38 10.23
CA ALA A 175 18.31 6.13 9.97
C ALA A 175 18.53 5.36 11.28
N PRO A 176 17.54 4.59 11.74
CA PRO A 176 17.56 3.95 13.07
C PRO A 176 18.56 2.78 13.17
N GLY A 177 19.24 2.42 12.09
CA GLY A 177 20.24 1.37 12.05
C GLY A 177 19.94 0.33 10.96
N ARG A 178 20.89 -0.60 10.77
CA ARG A 178 20.74 -1.65 9.76
C ARG A 178 20.00 -2.86 10.32
N LEU A 179 18.93 -3.26 9.66
CA LEU A 179 18.18 -4.48 10.00
C LEU A 179 18.92 -5.76 9.57
N PRO A 180 18.63 -6.92 10.19
CA PRO A 180 18.90 -8.25 9.60
C PRO A 180 18.30 -8.36 8.21
N LEU A 181 18.72 -9.37 7.42
CA LEU A 181 18.20 -9.53 6.06
C LEU A 181 16.69 -9.79 6.04
N ILE A 182 16.23 -10.64 6.94
CA ILE A 182 14.81 -11.02 7.08
C ILE A 182 14.37 -10.99 8.55
N GLY A 183 13.06 -11.03 8.77
CA GLY A 183 12.42 -11.21 10.06
C GLY A 183 12.06 -9.92 10.79
N TYR A 184 12.54 -8.74 10.34
CA TYR A 184 12.26 -7.45 10.97
C TYR A 184 12.03 -6.34 9.96
N ALA A 185 11.20 -5.37 10.36
CA ALA A 185 11.00 -4.09 9.70
C ALA A 185 11.09 -2.94 10.71
N TYR A 186 11.36 -1.73 10.23
CA TYR A 186 11.00 -0.52 10.94
C TYR A 186 9.62 -0.09 10.47
N VAL A 187 8.74 0.16 11.40
CA VAL A 187 7.37 0.66 11.16
C VAL A 187 7.26 2.07 11.71
N LEU A 188 6.66 2.95 10.91
CA LEU A 188 6.29 4.31 11.31
C LEU A 188 4.82 4.49 10.96
N THR A 189 4.01 4.81 11.97
CA THR A 189 2.57 5.11 11.86
C THR A 189 2.29 6.53 12.34
N PRO A 190 1.10 7.10 12.07
CA PRO A 190 0.75 8.45 12.53
C PRO A 190 0.80 8.64 14.05
N ASN A 191 0.72 7.55 14.81
CA ASN A 191 0.72 7.58 16.28
C ASN A 191 2.13 7.41 16.89
N MET A 192 3.18 7.36 16.07
CA MET A 192 4.56 7.14 16.50
C MET A 192 5.41 8.38 16.28
N ASP A 193 6.15 8.79 17.30
CA ASP A 193 7.13 9.89 17.20
C ASP A 193 8.42 9.46 16.47
N ARG A 194 8.70 8.18 16.43
CA ARG A 194 9.89 7.59 15.78
C ARG A 194 9.61 6.18 15.28
N PRO A 195 10.37 5.72 14.24
CA PRO A 195 10.23 4.35 13.75
C PRO A 195 10.54 3.30 14.82
N GLU A 196 9.68 2.29 14.93
CA GLU A 196 9.88 1.16 15.83
C GLU A 196 10.28 -0.10 15.08
N LYS A 197 11.15 -0.91 15.72
CA LYS A 197 11.56 -2.20 15.17
C LYS A 197 10.54 -3.27 15.51
N VAL A 198 9.91 -3.84 14.50
CA VAL A 198 8.83 -4.83 14.60
C VAL A 198 9.24 -6.12 13.89
N LYS A 199 8.80 -7.28 14.35
CA LYS A 199 8.90 -8.52 13.58
C LYS A 199 7.97 -8.47 12.37
N THR A 200 8.38 -9.04 11.25
CA THR A 200 7.58 -9.01 10.01
C THR A 200 6.23 -9.73 10.15
N GLU A 201 6.13 -10.71 11.03
CA GLU A 201 4.89 -11.42 11.36
C GLU A 201 3.87 -10.58 12.14
N ASP A 202 4.33 -9.55 12.87
CA ASP A 202 3.51 -8.70 13.74
C ASP A 202 3.13 -7.35 13.10
N ILE A 203 3.52 -7.10 11.84
CA ILE A 203 3.31 -5.81 11.18
C ILE A 203 1.84 -5.41 11.18
N TRP A 204 0.92 -6.34 10.88
CA TRP A 204 -0.50 -6.04 10.86
C TRP A 204 -1.01 -5.47 12.19
N ASN A 205 -0.60 -6.04 13.31
CA ASN A 205 -1.02 -5.60 14.65
C ASN A 205 -0.57 -4.16 14.98
N VAL A 206 0.38 -3.63 14.23
CA VAL A 206 0.96 -2.29 14.45
C VAL A 206 0.36 -1.24 13.52
N ILE A 207 -0.05 -1.63 12.31
CA ILE A 207 -0.55 -0.71 11.27
C ILE A 207 -2.09 -0.57 11.23
N GLN A 208 -2.80 -1.36 12.01
CA GLN A 208 -4.28 -1.30 12.12
C GLN A 208 -4.81 -0.19 13.04
#